data_4f12be237956484a6cc8a58342c76b59
#
_entry.id   4f12be237956484a6cc8a58342c76b59
#
_cell.length_a   1.000
_cell.length_b   1.000
_cell.length_c   1.000
_cell.angle_alpha   90.00
_cell.angle_beta   90.00
_cell.angle_gamma   90.00
#
_symmetry.space_group_name_H-M   'P 1'
#
loop_
_entity.id
_entity.type
_entity.pdbx_description
1 polymer ?
#
loop_
_entity_poly.entity_id
_entity_poly.type
_entity_poly.pdbx_seq_one_letter_code
_entity_poly.pdbx_strand_id
1 'polypeptide(L)'
;MRPAYLTAARHLQRGRESAVEGYDQDAIREYNRALQLLRTLPPERTRDVLLAHTHLAYYQTLALENRNVAQEHLHLGISYARSTRDALARAIAEECLTGLDVAL
;
A
#
# COMPACT_ATOMS: atom_id res chain seq x y z
N MET A 1 -19.03 6.47 6.74
CA MET A 1 -17.93 5.59 6.33
C MET A 1 -18.23 4.15 6.73
N ARG A 2 -17.91 3.20 5.88
CA ARG A 2 -18.10 1.78 6.22
C ARG A 2 -17.16 1.37 7.35
N PRO A 3 -17.63 0.62 8.36
CA PRO A 3 -16.74 0.11 9.42
C PRO A 3 -15.54 -0.69 8.90
N ALA A 4 -15.72 -1.40 7.78
CA ALA A 4 -14.65 -2.17 7.16
C ALA A 4 -13.48 -1.29 6.72
N TYR A 5 -13.71 -0.04 6.33
CA TYR A 5 -12.63 0.89 5.98
C TYR A 5 -11.78 1.24 7.19
N LEU A 6 -12.40 1.43 8.35
CA LEU A 6 -11.66 1.68 9.59
C LEU A 6 -10.80 0.47 9.96
N THR A 7 -11.35 -0.73 9.82
CA THR A 7 -10.60 -1.96 10.09
C THR A 7 -9.41 -2.12 9.14
N ALA A 8 -9.63 -1.89 7.85
CA ALA A 8 -8.55 -1.93 6.86
C ALA A 8 -7.47 -0.88 7.15
N ALA A 9 -7.89 0.34 7.49
CA ALA A 9 -6.95 1.41 7.83
C ALA A 9 -6.11 1.07 9.06
N ARG A 10 -6.71 0.40 10.05
CA ARG A 10 -5.97 -0.06 11.24
C ARG A 10 -4.92 -1.11 10.89
N HIS A 11 -5.27 -2.06 10.03
CA HIS A 11 -4.28 -3.05 9.55
C HIS A 11 -3.12 -2.38 8.82
N LEU A 12 -3.43 -1.43 7.95
CA LEU A 12 -2.41 -0.65 7.24
C LEU A 12 -1.51 0.09 8.24
N GLN A 13 -2.08 0.74 9.24
CA GLN A 13 -1.31 1.48 10.24
C GLN A 13 -0.41 0.54 11.05
N ARG A 14 -0.93 -0.59 11.51
CA ARG A 14 -0.14 -1.60 12.22
C ARG A 14 1.01 -2.14 11.38
N GLY A 15 0.74 -2.35 10.08
CA GLY A 15 1.78 -2.79 9.16
C GLY A 15 2.89 -1.77 9.04
N ARG A 16 2.55 -0.50 8.89
CA ARG A 16 3.54 0.59 8.83
C ARG A 16 4.37 0.68 10.11
N GLU A 17 3.73 0.55 11.27
CA GLU A 17 4.42 0.56 12.55
C GLU A 17 5.41 -0.60 12.66
N SER A 18 4.99 -1.80 12.27
CA SER A 18 5.87 -2.97 12.24
C SER A 18 7.05 -2.78 11.30
N ALA A 19 6.81 -2.21 10.13
CA ALA A 19 7.86 -1.96 9.13
C ALA A 19 8.90 -0.98 9.66
N VAL A 20 8.47 0.08 10.34
CA VAL A 20 9.39 1.06 10.94
C VAL A 20 10.28 0.40 11.99
N GLU A 21 9.75 -0.56 12.73
CA GLU A 21 10.51 -1.30 13.75
C GLU A 21 11.36 -2.45 13.17
N GLY A 22 11.28 -2.68 11.86
CA GLY A 22 12.03 -3.73 11.19
C GLY A 22 11.36 -5.10 11.18
N TYR A 23 10.11 -5.19 11.61
CA TYR A 23 9.34 -6.45 11.62
C TYR A 23 8.60 -6.62 10.30
N ASP A 24 9.35 -6.86 9.22
CA ASP A 24 8.81 -6.88 7.86
C ASP A 24 7.76 -7.97 7.63
N GLN A 25 7.93 -9.16 8.21
CA GLN A 25 6.96 -10.24 8.08
C GLN A 25 5.63 -9.91 8.75
N ASP A 26 5.69 -9.26 9.92
CA ASP A 26 4.48 -8.80 10.59
C ASP A 26 3.80 -7.70 9.79
N ALA A 27 4.57 -6.78 9.22
CA ALA A 27 4.05 -5.73 8.35
C ALA A 27 3.31 -6.32 7.16
N ILE A 28 3.93 -7.27 6.46
CA ILE A 28 3.34 -7.93 5.29
C ILE A 28 2.03 -8.64 5.66
N ARG A 29 1.99 -9.28 6.80
CA ARG A 29 0.80 -9.96 7.29
C ARG A 29 -0.36 -8.98 7.49
N GLU A 30 -0.07 -7.81 8.07
CA GLU A 30 -1.08 -6.76 8.26
C GLU A 30 -1.54 -6.18 6.93
N TYR A 31 -0.62 -5.94 5.98
CA TYR A 31 -1.00 -5.45 4.65
C TYR A 31 -1.88 -6.46 3.91
N ASN A 32 -1.59 -7.74 4.01
CA ASN A 32 -2.42 -8.77 3.40
C ASN A 32 -3.83 -8.80 3.99
N ARG A 33 -3.97 -8.59 5.29
CA ARG A 33 -5.28 -8.49 5.94
C ARG A 33 -6.08 -7.29 5.42
N ALA A 34 -5.41 -6.15 5.28
CA ALA A 34 -6.04 -4.96 4.71
C ALA A 34 -6.50 -5.21 3.27
N LEU A 35 -5.65 -5.80 2.43
CA LEU A 35 -5.98 -6.10 1.04
C LEU A 35 -7.15 -7.08 0.93
N GLN A 36 -7.15 -8.15 1.72
CA GLN A 36 -8.23 -9.13 1.71
C GLN A 36 -9.57 -8.48 2.03
N LEU A 37 -9.59 -7.62 3.03
CA LEU A 37 -10.81 -6.92 3.42
C LEU A 37 -11.28 -5.94 2.35
N LEU A 38 -10.37 -5.12 1.82
CA LEU A 38 -10.69 -4.12 0.81
C LEU A 38 -11.22 -4.74 -0.48
N ARG A 39 -10.68 -5.89 -0.88
CA ARG A 39 -11.11 -6.58 -2.10
C ARG A 39 -12.53 -7.12 -2.04
N THR A 40 -13.09 -7.30 -0.85
CA THR A 40 -14.47 -7.74 -0.69
C THR A 40 -15.49 -6.59 -0.77
N LEU A 41 -15.02 -5.34 -0.79
CA LEU A 41 -15.87 -4.17 -0.75
C LEU A 41 -16.17 -3.64 -2.15
N PRO A 42 -17.32 -2.90 -2.31
CA PRO A 42 -17.66 -2.32 -3.62
C PRO A 42 -16.61 -1.29 -4.07
N PRO A 43 -16.50 -1.06 -5.39
CA PRO A 43 -15.55 -0.08 -5.93
C PRO A 43 -15.99 1.35 -5.61
N GLU A 44 -15.48 1.88 -4.51
CA GLU A 44 -15.71 3.26 -4.06
C GLU A 44 -14.37 3.98 -3.97
N ARG A 45 -14.38 5.31 -4.03
CA ARG A 45 -13.14 6.09 -3.97
C ARG A 45 -12.36 5.81 -2.68
N THR A 46 -13.02 5.75 -1.53
CA THR A 46 -12.36 5.47 -0.25
C THR A 46 -11.65 4.12 -0.28
N ARG A 47 -12.30 3.08 -0.83
CA ARG A 47 -11.66 1.77 -1.01
C ARG A 47 -10.39 1.89 -1.85
N ASP A 48 -10.48 2.58 -2.98
CA ASP A 48 -9.37 2.68 -3.93
C ASP A 48 -8.21 3.51 -3.37
N VAL A 49 -8.51 4.54 -2.57
CA VAL A 49 -7.47 5.30 -1.85
C VAL A 49 -6.73 4.39 -0.87
N LEU A 50 -7.46 3.60 -0.09
CA LEU A 50 -6.86 2.66 0.86
C LEU A 50 -6.07 1.56 0.15
N LEU A 51 -6.54 1.08 -1.00
CA LEU A 51 -5.80 0.14 -1.83
C LEU A 51 -4.48 0.75 -2.33
N ALA A 52 -4.51 2.00 -2.78
CA ALA A 52 -3.30 2.69 -3.21
C ALA A 52 -2.26 2.73 -2.09
N HIS A 53 -2.66 3.19 -0.91
CA HIS A 53 -1.76 3.29 0.23
C HIS A 53 -1.23 1.93 0.68
N THR A 54 -2.09 0.91 0.69
CA THR A 54 -1.69 -0.43 1.12
C THR A 54 -0.69 -1.05 0.16
N HIS A 55 -0.94 -0.97 -1.14
CA HIS A 55 0.00 -1.49 -2.14
C HIS A 55 1.34 -0.76 -2.12
N LEU A 56 1.33 0.56 -1.96
CA LEU A 56 2.57 1.34 -1.90
C LEU A 56 3.37 1.02 -0.64
N ALA A 57 2.70 0.87 0.51
CA ALA A 57 3.36 0.46 1.75
C ALA A 57 3.96 -0.94 1.62
N TYR A 58 3.24 -1.85 0.99
CA TYR A 58 3.70 -3.21 0.72
C TYR A 58 4.96 -3.18 -0.16
N TYR A 59 4.94 -2.39 -1.23
CA TYR A 59 6.11 -2.20 -2.08
C TYR A 59 7.32 -1.72 -1.29
N GLN A 60 7.14 -0.68 -0.46
CA GLN A 60 8.24 -0.11 0.32
C GLN A 60 8.86 -1.12 1.28
N THR A 61 8.06 -2.03 1.82
CA THR A 61 8.54 -3.06 2.74
C THR A 61 9.26 -4.18 2.01
N LEU A 62 8.80 -4.58 0.81
CA LEU A 62 9.32 -5.73 0.06
C LEU A 62 10.42 -5.39 -0.95
N ALA A 63 10.64 -4.11 -1.26
CA ALA A 63 11.45 -3.71 -2.41
C ALA A 63 12.86 -4.30 -2.43
N LEU A 64 13.48 -4.48 -1.27
CA LEU A 64 14.83 -5.01 -1.16
C LEU A 64 14.89 -6.54 -1.12
N GLU A 65 13.81 -7.20 -0.73
CA GLU A 65 13.80 -8.65 -0.54
C GLU A 65 13.27 -9.42 -1.74
N ASN A 66 12.18 -8.94 -2.35
CA ASN A 66 11.55 -9.61 -3.48
C ASN A 66 11.08 -8.59 -4.50
N ARG A 67 11.98 -8.26 -5.43
CA ARG A 67 11.76 -7.22 -6.42
C ARG A 67 10.55 -7.48 -7.33
N ASN A 68 10.35 -8.72 -7.74
CA ASN A 68 9.27 -9.05 -8.68
C ASN A 68 7.90 -8.85 -8.05
N VAL A 69 7.71 -9.37 -6.83
CA VAL A 69 6.45 -9.21 -6.09
C VAL A 69 6.24 -7.74 -5.71
N ALA A 70 7.31 -7.06 -5.29
CA ALA A 70 7.24 -5.65 -4.94
C ALA A 70 6.78 -4.80 -6.13
N GLN A 71 7.27 -5.07 -7.33
CA GLN A 71 6.86 -4.32 -8.52
C GLN A 71 5.37 -4.45 -8.83
N GLU A 72 4.77 -5.62 -8.61
CA GLU A 72 3.33 -5.79 -8.78
C GLU A 72 2.55 -4.85 -7.85
N HIS A 73 2.96 -4.75 -6.60
CA HIS A 73 2.35 -3.84 -5.65
C HIS A 73 2.56 -2.38 -6.04
N LEU A 74 3.74 -2.04 -6.55
CA LEU A 74 4.02 -0.69 -7.03
C LEU A 74 3.08 -0.31 -8.18
N HIS A 75 2.92 -1.18 -9.17
CA HIS A 75 2.03 -0.92 -10.31
C HIS A 75 0.59 -0.72 -9.87
N LEU A 76 0.08 -1.58 -9.01
CA LEU A 76 -1.27 -1.45 -8.49
C LEU A 76 -1.44 -0.17 -7.66
N GLY A 77 -0.46 0.14 -6.81
CA GLY A 77 -0.49 1.35 -6.00
C GLY A 77 -0.52 2.61 -6.85
N ILE A 78 0.30 2.67 -7.89
CA ILE A 78 0.33 3.79 -8.82
C ILE A 78 -1.01 3.92 -9.56
N SER A 79 -1.56 2.81 -10.03
CA SER A 79 -2.83 2.80 -10.76
C SER A 79 -3.96 3.39 -9.90
N TYR A 80 -4.10 2.92 -8.67
CA TYR A 80 -5.11 3.45 -7.75
C TYR A 80 -4.83 4.89 -7.34
N ALA A 81 -3.57 5.27 -7.15
CA ALA A 81 -3.22 6.65 -6.82
C ALA A 81 -3.64 7.61 -7.96
N ARG A 82 -3.39 7.22 -9.20
CA ARG A 82 -3.77 8.02 -10.36
C ARG A 82 -5.28 8.11 -10.55
N SER A 83 -5.97 6.98 -10.44
CA SER A 83 -7.42 6.94 -10.66
C SER A 83 -8.20 7.70 -9.61
N THR A 84 -7.72 7.71 -8.37
CA THR A 84 -8.39 8.40 -7.26
C THR A 84 -8.04 9.87 -7.15
N ARG A 85 -6.92 10.28 -7.75
CA ARG A 85 -6.36 11.63 -7.65
C ARG A 85 -6.09 12.06 -6.20
N ASP A 86 -5.87 11.10 -5.32
CA ASP A 86 -5.53 11.40 -3.93
C ASP A 86 -4.12 11.99 -3.86
N ALA A 87 -4.00 13.20 -3.31
CA ALA A 87 -2.74 13.94 -3.32
C ALA A 87 -1.63 13.21 -2.56
N LEU A 88 -1.96 12.64 -1.40
CA LEU A 88 -0.96 11.93 -0.58
C LEU A 88 -0.52 10.63 -1.26
N ALA A 89 -1.45 9.86 -1.79
CA ALA A 89 -1.12 8.62 -2.50
C ALA A 89 -0.24 8.89 -3.71
N ARG A 90 -0.54 9.96 -4.47
CA ARG A 90 0.26 10.35 -5.62
C ARG A 90 1.67 10.77 -5.22
N ALA A 91 1.81 11.52 -4.12
CA ALA A 91 3.12 11.93 -3.62
C ALA A 91 3.96 10.72 -3.22
N ILE A 92 3.37 9.74 -2.53
CA ILE A 92 4.06 8.51 -2.14
C ILE A 92 4.46 7.71 -3.39
N ALA A 93 3.58 7.62 -4.39
CA ALA A 93 3.88 6.93 -5.64
C ALA A 93 5.07 7.57 -6.36
N GLU A 94 5.14 8.89 -6.39
CA GLU A 94 6.27 9.62 -6.98
C GLU A 94 7.57 9.35 -6.23
N GLU A 95 7.53 9.32 -4.91
CA GLU A 95 8.69 8.97 -4.10
C GLU A 95 9.20 7.56 -4.42
N CYS A 96 8.29 6.60 -4.57
CA CYS A 96 8.66 5.23 -4.93
C CYS A 96 9.33 5.18 -6.30
N LEU A 97 8.80 5.90 -7.28
CA LEU A 97 9.38 5.95 -8.63
C LEU A 97 10.74 6.66 -8.64
N THR A 98 10.86 7.76 -7.92
CA THR A 98 12.12 8.51 -7.80
C THR A 98 13.20 7.65 -7.13
N GLY A 99 12.84 6.89 -6.11
CA GLY A 99 13.75 5.96 -5.46
C GLY A 99 14.27 4.88 -6.41
N LEU A 100 13.43 4.40 -7.33
CA LEU A 100 13.85 3.45 -8.37
C LEU A 100 14.88 4.08 -9.32
N ASP A 101 14.62 5.31 -9.75
CA ASP A 101 15.53 6.03 -10.66
C ASP A 101 16.89 6.26 -10.01
N VAL A 102 16.91 6.59 -8.73
CA VAL A 102 18.15 6.80 -7.98
C VAL A 102 18.90 5.47 -7.77
N ALA A 103 18.17 4.36 -7.60
CA ALA A 103 18.77 3.04 -7.39
C ALA A 103 19.39 2.45 -8.65
N LEU A 104 19.05 2.98 -9.80
CA LEU A 104 19.63 2.58 -11.08
C LEU A 104 20.96 3.28 -11.36
#